data_aa0b70025a2dfbdbabb078bf973a9d04
#
_entry.id   aa0b70025a2dfbdbabb078bf973a9d04
#
_cell.length_a   1.000
_cell.length_b   1.000
_cell.length_c   1.000
_cell.angle_alpha   90.00
_cell.angle_beta   90.00
_cell.angle_gamma   90.00
#
_symmetry.space_group_name_H-M   'P 1'
#
loop_
_entity.id
_entity.type
_entity.pdbx_description
1 polymer ?
#
loop_
_entity_poly.entity_id
_entity_poly.type
_entity_poly.pdbx_seq_one_letter_code
_entity_poly.pdbx_strand_id
1 'polypeptide(L)'
;MEYANTIADGFETVFYNTTYEHSLYESGYRYHGRTLGASFDNDSEVLSFGMSLQNGDGSLWSARASYLQLNEDGGVRGNGVSLSAQSLYMAEFYHQCFIFDGRFKAGLTYLSKDVDTAFTYVERLAASVSWEYRY
;
A
#
# COMPACT_ATOMS: atom_id res chain seq x y z
N MET A 1 13.10 -7.23 -2.18
CA MET A 1 13.22 -5.87 -1.64
C MET A 1 12.70 -4.93 -2.71
N GLU A 2 11.82 -4.02 -2.34
CA GLU A 2 11.21 -3.04 -3.23
C GLU A 2 11.29 -1.67 -2.55
N TYR A 3 11.62 -0.64 -3.33
CA TYR A 3 11.60 0.74 -2.91
C TYR A 3 10.77 1.55 -3.91
N ALA A 4 9.86 2.36 -3.42
CA ALA A 4 9.05 3.26 -4.22
C ALA A 4 9.06 4.66 -3.57
N ASN A 5 9.25 5.68 -4.39
CA ASN A 5 9.23 7.08 -3.99
C ASN A 5 8.38 7.86 -4.99
N THR A 6 7.42 8.63 -4.50
CA THR A 6 6.54 9.50 -5.30
C THR A 6 6.79 10.98 -5.04
N ILE A 7 7.87 11.32 -4.32
CA ILE A 7 8.32 12.69 -4.14
C ILE A 7 9.05 13.13 -5.42
N ALA A 8 8.65 14.25 -5.99
CA ALA A 8 9.30 14.79 -7.17
C ALA A 8 10.55 15.62 -6.78
N ASP A 9 11.72 15.07 -7.06
CA ASP A 9 13.00 15.75 -6.84
C ASP A 9 13.43 16.55 -8.08
N GLY A 10 13.63 17.85 -7.94
CA GLY A 10 14.40 18.66 -8.89
C GLY A 10 15.86 18.78 -8.44
N PHE A 11 16.76 19.21 -9.33
CA PHE A 11 18.21 19.26 -9.09
C PHE A 11 18.66 20.04 -7.83
N GLU A 12 17.80 20.91 -7.27
CA GLU A 12 18.05 21.67 -6.03
C GLU A 12 16.78 21.95 -5.22
N THR A 13 15.61 21.43 -5.65
CA THR A 13 14.31 21.76 -5.03
C THR A 13 13.40 20.54 -5.06
N VAL A 14 12.83 20.20 -3.91
CA VAL A 14 11.77 19.19 -3.80
C VAL A 14 10.44 19.84 -4.20
N PHE A 15 9.73 19.21 -5.12
CA PHE A 15 8.40 19.64 -5.54
C PHE A 15 7.35 18.70 -4.98
N TYR A 16 6.68 19.12 -3.92
CA TYR A 16 5.58 18.36 -3.33
C TYR A 16 4.32 18.43 -4.21
N ASN A 17 3.47 17.43 -4.11
CA ASN A 17 2.18 17.32 -4.78
C ASN A 17 2.23 17.44 -6.32
N THR A 18 3.32 17.06 -6.97
CA THR A 18 3.47 17.22 -8.42
C THR A 18 3.51 15.90 -9.20
N THR A 19 3.81 14.78 -8.55
CA THR A 19 4.05 13.50 -9.24
C THR A 19 2.82 13.00 -10.01
N TYR A 20 1.61 13.18 -9.44
CA TYR A 20 0.34 12.80 -10.07
C TYR A 20 -0.59 13.99 -10.34
N GLU A 21 -0.11 15.20 -10.10
CA GLU A 21 -0.85 16.45 -10.32
C GLU A 21 -0.37 17.13 -11.61
N HIS A 22 -1.23 17.92 -12.21
CA HIS A 22 -0.88 18.72 -13.38
C HIS A 22 -1.49 20.13 -13.26
N SER A 23 -0.70 21.16 -13.52
CA SER A 23 -1.12 22.56 -13.33
C SER A 23 -2.31 22.99 -14.20
N LEU A 24 -2.56 22.29 -15.31
CA LEU A 24 -3.66 22.59 -16.25
C LEU A 24 -4.79 21.54 -16.18
N TYR A 25 -4.51 20.34 -15.70
CA TYR A 25 -5.50 19.26 -15.60
C TYR A 25 -5.72 18.91 -14.15
N GLU A 26 -6.80 19.41 -13.54
CA GLU A 26 -7.13 19.21 -12.12
C GLU A 26 -7.24 17.74 -11.71
N SER A 27 -7.56 16.84 -12.65
CA SER A 27 -7.60 15.40 -12.40
C SER A 27 -6.22 14.74 -12.39
N GLY A 28 -5.20 15.38 -12.97
CA GLY A 28 -3.85 14.79 -13.10
C GLY A 28 -3.86 13.37 -13.68
N TYR A 29 -2.97 12.52 -13.21
CA TYR A 29 -2.93 11.08 -13.54
C TYR A 29 -3.78 10.25 -12.56
N ARG A 30 -5.06 10.63 -12.39
CA ARG A 30 -6.00 9.98 -11.48
C ARG A 30 -7.22 9.46 -12.24
N TYR A 31 -7.76 8.33 -11.80
CA TYR A 31 -9.02 7.77 -12.24
C TYR A 31 -9.94 7.52 -11.04
N HIS A 32 -11.12 8.15 -11.03
CA HIS A 32 -12.02 8.12 -9.87
C HIS A 32 -11.36 8.47 -8.53
N GLY A 33 -10.47 9.48 -8.53
CA GLY A 33 -9.77 9.94 -7.34
C GLY A 33 -8.59 9.07 -6.88
N ARG A 34 -8.29 7.98 -7.62
CA ARG A 34 -7.13 7.10 -7.35
C ARG A 34 -6.04 7.35 -8.37
N THR A 35 -4.79 7.36 -7.92
CA THR A 35 -3.63 7.44 -8.81
C THR A 35 -3.55 6.24 -9.73
N LEU A 36 -3.11 6.44 -10.97
CA LEU A 36 -2.88 5.38 -11.95
C LEU A 36 -1.52 4.69 -11.79
N GLY A 37 -0.74 5.12 -10.82
CA GLY A 37 0.61 4.60 -10.52
C GLY A 37 0.71 3.96 -9.15
N ALA A 38 1.56 4.52 -8.29
CA ALA A 38 1.80 3.97 -6.94
C ALA A 38 0.54 4.05 -6.06
N SER A 39 0.31 2.99 -5.29
CA SER A 39 -0.85 2.88 -4.38
C SER A 39 -0.82 3.89 -3.23
N PHE A 40 0.31 4.53 -2.99
CA PHE A 40 0.56 5.43 -1.85
C PHE A 40 0.27 6.89 -2.14
N ASP A 41 -0.10 7.20 -3.40
CA ASP A 41 -0.36 8.56 -3.88
C ASP A 41 0.90 9.45 -3.91
N ASN A 42 0.73 10.78 -3.88
CA ASN A 42 1.82 11.76 -3.92
C ASN A 42 2.62 11.80 -2.61
N ASP A 43 3.83 12.31 -2.68
CA ASP A 43 4.68 12.67 -1.55
C ASP A 43 4.83 11.55 -0.52
N SER A 44 5.04 10.35 -1.04
CA SER A 44 5.14 9.14 -0.22
C SER A 44 6.40 8.35 -0.58
N GLU A 45 7.00 7.77 0.44
CA GLU A 45 8.14 6.88 0.33
C GLU A 45 7.81 5.54 0.98
N VAL A 46 8.12 4.46 0.29
CA VAL A 46 7.85 3.10 0.80
C VAL A 46 9.06 2.21 0.58
N LEU A 47 9.52 1.60 1.65
CA LEU A 47 10.52 0.55 1.63
C LEU A 47 9.88 -0.76 2.08
N SER A 48 9.90 -1.78 1.23
CA SER A 48 9.33 -3.09 1.51
C SER A 48 10.34 -4.21 1.41
N PHE A 49 10.25 -5.14 2.34
CA PHE A 49 10.96 -6.41 2.30
C PHE A 49 9.95 -7.55 2.38
N GLY A 50 9.98 -8.45 1.41
CA GLY A 50 9.07 -9.59 1.34
C GLY A 50 9.82 -10.90 1.14
N MET A 51 9.26 -11.97 1.69
CA MET A 51 9.72 -13.34 1.54
C MET A 51 8.52 -14.24 1.26
N SER A 52 8.70 -15.21 0.37
CA SER A 52 7.70 -16.25 0.12
C SER A 52 8.35 -17.62 0.05
N LEU A 53 7.63 -18.62 0.59
CA LEU A 53 8.01 -20.02 0.58
C LEU A 53 6.88 -20.83 -0.04
N GLN A 54 7.19 -21.54 -1.11
CA GLN A 54 6.26 -22.46 -1.74
C GLN A 54 6.71 -23.90 -1.52
N ASN A 55 5.83 -24.73 -1.00
CA ASN A 55 6.07 -26.13 -0.80
C ASN A 55 5.66 -26.96 -2.04
N GLY A 56 6.17 -28.19 -2.12
CA GLY A 56 5.86 -29.10 -3.22
C GLY A 56 4.40 -29.55 -3.31
N ASP A 57 3.61 -29.39 -2.25
CA ASP A 57 2.17 -29.63 -2.20
C ASP A 57 1.34 -28.46 -2.74
N GLY A 58 2.01 -27.38 -3.20
CA GLY A 58 1.37 -26.16 -3.70
C GLY A 58 0.96 -25.16 -2.62
N SER A 59 1.26 -25.44 -1.34
CA SER A 59 1.05 -24.46 -0.29
C SER A 59 2.04 -23.31 -0.41
N LEU A 60 1.58 -22.09 -0.10
CA LEU A 60 2.35 -20.86 -0.16
C LEU A 60 2.25 -20.11 1.16
N TRP A 61 3.39 -19.74 1.70
CA TRP A 61 3.54 -18.80 2.81
C TRP A 61 4.21 -17.54 2.30
N SER A 62 3.69 -16.39 2.62
CA SER A 62 4.38 -15.14 2.34
C SER A 62 4.28 -14.18 3.52
N ALA A 63 5.35 -13.44 3.73
CA ALA A 63 5.42 -12.37 4.71
C ALA A 63 6.04 -11.15 4.07
N ARG A 64 5.53 -9.96 4.40
CA ARG A 64 6.06 -8.67 3.97
C ARG A 64 6.11 -7.73 5.17
N ALA A 65 7.19 -7.01 5.28
CA ALA A 65 7.34 -5.89 6.20
C ALA A 65 7.65 -4.64 5.39
N SER A 66 6.94 -3.55 5.67
CA SER A 66 7.09 -2.28 4.95
C SER A 66 7.21 -1.13 5.94
N TYR A 67 8.06 -0.17 5.60
CA TYR A 67 8.10 1.15 6.21
C TYR A 67 7.50 2.14 5.21
N LEU A 68 6.56 2.94 5.68
CA LEU A 68 5.82 3.90 4.86
C LEU A 68 5.98 5.30 5.47
N GLN A 69 6.37 6.25 4.64
CA GLN A 69 6.24 7.68 4.90
C GLN A 69 5.17 8.21 3.95
N LEU A 70 4.10 8.77 4.50
CA LEU A 70 2.94 9.22 3.74
C LEU A 70 2.76 10.72 3.92
N ASN A 71 2.48 11.43 2.82
CA ASN A 71 2.19 12.87 2.80
C ASN A 71 3.26 13.69 3.53
N GLU A 72 4.50 13.62 3.08
CA GLU A 72 5.68 14.18 3.78
C GLU A 72 5.59 15.70 4.01
N ASP A 73 4.96 16.44 3.10
CA ASP A 73 4.73 17.88 3.24
C ASP A 73 3.59 18.24 4.20
N GLY A 74 2.78 17.27 4.63
CA GLY A 74 1.60 17.48 5.49
C GLY A 74 0.48 18.29 4.82
N GLY A 75 0.55 18.48 3.50
CA GLY A 75 -0.45 19.22 2.73
C GLY A 75 -1.78 18.46 2.64
N VAL A 76 -2.90 19.17 2.83
CA VAL A 76 -4.24 18.58 2.69
C VAL A 76 -4.60 18.31 1.23
N ARG A 77 -3.89 18.94 0.29
CA ARG A 77 -4.10 18.77 -1.14
C ARG A 77 -3.11 17.75 -1.71
N GLY A 78 -3.62 16.81 -2.47
CA GLY A 78 -2.79 15.95 -3.31
C GLY A 78 -2.53 14.53 -2.78
N ASN A 79 -2.70 14.24 -1.49
CA ASN A 79 -2.57 12.88 -0.99
C ASN A 79 -3.93 12.28 -0.59
N GLY A 80 -4.39 11.26 -1.33
CA GLY A 80 -5.65 10.56 -1.07
C GLY A 80 -5.54 9.45 -0.02
N VAL A 81 -4.34 9.13 0.44
CA VAL A 81 -4.09 8.05 1.40
C VAL A 81 -3.98 8.59 2.82
N SER A 82 -3.32 9.73 3.01
CA SER A 82 -3.14 10.33 4.33
C SER A 82 -3.34 11.84 4.30
N LEU A 83 -4.11 12.36 5.27
CA LEU A 83 -4.37 13.80 5.43
C LEU A 83 -3.23 14.53 6.13
N SER A 84 -2.35 13.81 6.82
CA SER A 84 -1.26 14.38 7.59
C SER A 84 0.05 13.66 7.31
N ALA A 85 1.17 14.35 7.49
CA ALA A 85 2.48 13.72 7.42
C ALA A 85 2.60 12.65 8.49
N GLN A 86 2.80 11.40 8.08
CA GLN A 86 2.95 10.31 9.02
C GLN A 86 3.85 9.20 8.50
N SER A 87 4.53 8.56 9.43
CA SER A 87 5.33 7.37 9.17
C SER A 87 4.82 6.19 10.00
N LEU A 88 4.74 5.03 9.36
CA LEU A 88 4.23 3.81 9.98
C LEU A 88 4.93 2.57 9.44
N TYR A 89 4.82 1.49 10.21
CA TYR A 89 5.22 0.16 9.77
C TYR A 89 3.98 -0.67 9.43
N MET A 90 4.08 -1.44 8.35
CA MET A 90 3.07 -2.41 7.95
C MET A 90 3.69 -3.79 7.93
N ALA A 91 3.00 -4.77 8.47
CA ALA A 91 3.34 -6.18 8.36
C ALA A 91 2.18 -6.94 7.75
N GLU A 92 2.48 -7.75 6.75
CA GLU A 92 1.51 -8.58 6.05
C GLU A 92 1.96 -10.03 6.13
N PHE A 93 1.02 -10.90 6.37
CA PHE A 93 1.22 -12.33 6.35
C PHE A 93 0.12 -12.98 5.52
N TYR A 94 0.49 -13.90 4.67
CA TYR A 94 -0.43 -14.59 3.79
C TYR A 94 -0.11 -16.07 3.75
N HIS A 95 -1.14 -16.89 3.84
CA HIS A 95 -1.05 -18.33 3.67
C HIS A 95 -2.09 -18.83 2.67
N GLN A 96 -1.66 -19.73 1.80
CA GLN A 96 -2.52 -20.44 0.87
C GLN A 96 -2.21 -21.92 0.93
N CYS A 97 -3.25 -22.75 0.98
CA CYS A 97 -3.10 -24.20 0.85
C CYS A 97 -4.31 -24.82 0.14
N PHE A 98 -4.20 -26.09 -0.23
CA PHE A 98 -5.31 -26.84 -0.84
C PHE A 98 -5.95 -27.74 0.21
N ILE A 99 -7.25 -27.60 0.42
CA ILE A 99 -8.05 -28.37 1.38
C ILE A 99 -9.40 -28.67 0.74
N PHE A 100 -9.89 -29.91 0.83
CA PHE A 100 -11.23 -30.34 0.35
C PHE A 100 -11.48 -29.94 -1.12
N ASP A 101 -10.57 -30.28 -2.02
CA ASP A 101 -10.62 -29.96 -3.46
C ASP A 101 -10.76 -28.47 -3.78
N GLY A 102 -10.53 -27.61 -2.80
CA GLY A 102 -10.55 -26.16 -2.93
C GLY A 102 -9.25 -25.51 -2.50
N ARG A 103 -9.15 -24.23 -2.78
CA ARG A 103 -8.05 -23.36 -2.40
C ARG A 103 -8.45 -22.52 -1.18
N PHE A 104 -7.84 -22.80 -0.05
CA PHE A 104 -7.95 -21.98 1.16
C PHE A 104 -6.91 -20.85 1.14
N LYS A 105 -7.32 -19.65 1.49
CA LYS A 105 -6.44 -18.48 1.61
C LYS A 105 -6.74 -17.78 2.93
N ALA A 106 -5.70 -17.43 3.67
CA ALA A 106 -5.78 -16.61 4.88
C ALA A 106 -4.76 -15.49 4.80
N GLY A 107 -5.17 -14.29 5.18
CA GLY A 107 -4.32 -13.10 5.20
C GLY A 107 -4.48 -12.35 6.51
N LEU A 108 -3.38 -11.76 6.98
CA LEU A 108 -3.33 -10.87 8.14
C LEU A 108 -2.49 -9.66 7.77
N THR A 109 -3.03 -8.46 8.05
CA THR A 109 -2.33 -7.19 7.87
C THR A 109 -2.34 -6.44 9.19
N TYR A 110 -1.20 -5.93 9.59
CA TYR A 110 -1.00 -5.12 10.78
C TYR A 110 -0.36 -3.78 10.44
N LEU A 111 -0.90 -2.70 11.02
CA LEU A 111 -0.36 -1.34 10.95
C LEU A 111 0.06 -0.88 12.34
N SER A 112 1.22 -0.25 12.45
CA SER A 112 1.74 0.23 13.74
C SER A 112 0.96 1.43 14.27
N LYS A 113 0.30 2.19 13.39
CA LYS A 113 -0.53 3.36 13.71
C LYS A 113 -1.80 3.36 12.87
N ASP A 114 -2.82 4.09 13.33
CA ASP A 114 -3.98 4.40 12.51
C ASP A 114 -3.56 5.34 11.37
N VAL A 115 -4.09 5.08 10.18
CA VAL A 115 -3.86 5.98 9.03
C VAL A 115 -4.97 7.04 9.03
N ASP A 116 -4.55 8.30 9.06
CA ASP A 116 -5.46 9.43 9.01
C ASP A 116 -5.92 9.67 7.56
N THR A 117 -7.02 9.03 7.17
CA THR A 117 -7.56 9.10 5.82
C THR A 117 -8.82 9.96 5.76
N ALA A 118 -9.02 10.65 4.62
CA ALA A 118 -10.20 11.48 4.40
C ALA A 118 -11.52 10.68 4.31
N PHE A 119 -11.47 9.39 4.01
CA PHE A 119 -12.64 8.64 3.56
C PHE A 119 -12.97 7.37 4.32
N THR A 120 -12.04 6.79 5.07
CA THR A 120 -12.26 5.49 5.70
C THR A 120 -11.35 5.30 6.91
N TYR A 121 -11.90 4.78 7.99
CA TYR A 121 -11.10 4.26 9.10
C TYR A 121 -10.35 3.03 8.62
N VAL A 122 -9.03 3.07 8.69
CA VAL A 122 -8.18 1.90 8.43
C VAL A 122 -7.86 1.26 9.77
N GLU A 123 -8.42 0.10 10.02
CA GLU A 123 -8.14 -0.66 11.23
C GLU A 123 -6.66 -1.11 11.24
N ARG A 124 -6.03 -1.05 12.42
CA ARG A 124 -4.63 -1.49 12.59
C ARG A 124 -4.42 -2.97 12.32
N LEU A 125 -5.46 -3.76 12.47
CA LEU A 125 -5.43 -5.19 12.26
C LEU A 125 -6.57 -5.59 11.34
N ALA A 126 -6.23 -6.15 10.18
CA ALA A 126 -7.19 -6.71 9.25
C ALA A 126 -6.87 -8.19 9.02
N ALA A 127 -7.90 -9.02 9.06
CA ALA A 127 -7.78 -10.44 8.73
C ALA A 127 -8.76 -10.80 7.61
N SER A 128 -8.31 -11.64 6.70
CA SER A 128 -9.13 -12.16 5.61
C SER A 128 -9.02 -13.67 5.52
N VAL A 129 -10.13 -14.32 5.25
CA VAL A 129 -10.19 -15.76 4.97
C VAL A 129 -11.09 -15.97 3.77
N SER A 130 -10.63 -16.75 2.82
CA SER A 130 -11.46 -17.17 1.67
C SER A 130 -11.18 -18.62 1.31
N TRP A 131 -12.19 -19.25 0.75
CA TRP A 131 -12.11 -20.59 0.21
C TRP A 131 -12.73 -20.61 -1.19
N GLU A 132 -11.99 -21.11 -2.17
CA GLU A 132 -12.39 -21.16 -3.58
C GLU A 132 -12.46 -22.63 -4.00
N TYR A 133 -13.65 -23.09 -4.37
CA TYR A 133 -13.83 -24.44 -4.90
C TYR A 133 -13.36 -24.51 -6.35
N ARG A 134 -12.71 -25.60 -6.72
CA ARG A 134 -12.28 -25.86 -8.10
C ARG A 134 -13.32 -26.77 -8.75
N TYR A 135 -14.03 -26.24 -9.73
CA TYR A 135 -14.88 -27.03 -10.59
C TYR A 135 -14.06 -27.82 -11.62
#